data_d1dbb9d776cf7e5f08ccd67cf6f34530
#
_entry.id   d1dbb9d776cf7e5f08ccd67cf6f34530
#
_cell.length_a   1.000
_cell.length_b   1.000
_cell.length_c   1.000
_cell.angle_alpha   90.00
_cell.angle_beta   90.00
_cell.angle_gamma   90.00
#
_symmetry.space_group_name_H-M   'P 1'
#
loop_
_entity.id
_entity.type
_entity.pdbx_description
1 polymer ?
#
loop_
_entity_poly.entity_id
_entity_poly.type
_entity_poly.pdbx_seq_one_letter_code
_entity_poly.pdbx_strand_id
1 'polypeptide(L)'
;MELFAFPQVIRLGVSAFPARLAYSMIGLGIFFKAEQETGSVAIAGFAIGLNSLAGSLTAGIRGSVMDRFGQKWPIRILVPMYSALIILLNTMESRQSILITAFILGISAPPINLSVRPLWKDIVPDSYLRTAYAFDSSMMSSTSVIGPVVITALSLSSRPGFGLGTIATLMLIGGIALSLTPASRDWIPEKKQKDQQRLWKDRAIQLLMFEGCFIGFGWGVLMLQFLPL
;
A
#
# COMPACT_ATOMS: atom_id res chain seq x y z
N MET A 1 -11.58 25.66 -1.38
CA MET A 1 -11.65 25.74 0.09
C MET A 1 -12.88 25.07 0.69
N GLU A 2 -13.98 24.96 -0.03
CA GLU A 2 -15.24 24.39 0.45
C GLU A 2 -15.19 22.89 0.83
N LEU A 3 -14.32 22.07 0.18
CA LEU A 3 -14.16 20.66 0.54
C LEU A 3 -13.74 20.45 2.00
N PHE A 4 -12.91 21.35 2.54
CA PHE A 4 -12.41 21.27 3.91
C PHE A 4 -13.42 21.76 4.97
N ALA A 5 -14.57 22.26 4.54
CA ALA A 5 -15.69 22.55 5.44
C ALA A 5 -16.31 21.25 6.00
N PHE A 6 -16.05 20.10 5.36
CA PHE A 6 -16.49 18.80 5.85
C PHE A 6 -15.44 18.21 6.83
N PRO A 7 -15.70 18.14 8.14
CA PRO A 7 -14.71 17.70 9.14
C PRO A 7 -14.18 16.28 8.89
N GLN A 8 -15.00 15.43 8.28
CA GLN A 8 -14.64 14.05 7.97
C GLN A 8 -13.58 13.96 6.86
N VAL A 9 -13.50 14.93 5.95
CA VAL A 9 -12.50 15.00 4.87
C VAL A 9 -11.09 15.10 5.45
N ILE A 10 -10.89 16.05 6.36
CA ILE A 10 -9.59 16.23 7.03
C ILE A 10 -9.26 15.00 7.85
N ARG A 11 -10.22 14.49 8.61
CA ARG A 11 -10.04 13.32 9.48
C ARG A 11 -9.64 12.08 8.68
N LEU A 12 -10.30 11.81 7.54
CA LEU A 12 -9.96 10.69 6.67
C LEU A 12 -8.56 10.87 6.06
N GLY A 13 -8.26 12.05 5.52
CA GLY A 13 -6.97 12.36 4.92
C GLY A 13 -5.82 12.18 5.91
N VAL A 14 -5.90 12.81 7.07
CA VAL A 14 -4.86 12.73 8.12
C VAL A 14 -4.68 11.31 8.65
N SER A 15 -5.77 10.55 8.82
CA SER A 15 -5.70 9.17 9.29
C SER A 15 -5.07 8.22 8.26
N ALA A 16 -5.36 8.40 6.97
CA ALA A 16 -4.86 7.52 5.92
C ALA A 16 -3.40 7.84 5.51
N PHE A 17 -2.96 9.10 5.66
CA PHE A 17 -1.68 9.57 5.16
C PHE A 17 -0.47 8.79 5.68
N PRO A 18 -0.31 8.52 7.00
CA PRO A 18 0.85 7.78 7.50
C PRO A 18 0.93 6.35 6.95
N ALA A 19 -0.21 5.64 6.84
CA ALA A 19 -0.22 4.29 6.27
C ALA A 19 0.11 4.28 4.78
N ARG A 20 -0.35 5.28 4.01
CA ARG A 20 0.02 5.44 2.60
C ARG A 20 1.50 5.79 2.43
N LEU A 21 2.03 6.63 3.31
CA LEU A 21 3.46 6.94 3.33
C LEU A 21 4.28 5.69 3.62
N ALA A 22 3.90 4.89 4.60
CA ALA A 22 4.54 3.60 4.88
C ALA A 22 4.51 2.66 3.66
N TYR A 23 3.38 2.64 2.93
CA TYR A 23 3.24 1.87 1.69
C TYR A 23 4.22 2.31 0.59
N SER A 24 4.44 3.60 0.43
CA SER A 24 5.37 4.12 -0.58
C SER A 24 6.84 3.87 -0.21
N MET A 25 7.12 3.65 1.07
CA MET A 25 8.47 3.41 1.59
C MET A 25 8.88 1.93 1.57
N ILE A 26 7.92 0.99 1.68
CA ILE A 26 8.22 -0.42 1.98
C ILE A 26 9.09 -1.10 0.92
N GLY A 27 8.88 -0.82 -0.36
CA GLY A 27 9.68 -1.41 -1.43
C GLY A 27 11.17 -1.10 -1.27
N LEU A 28 11.52 0.17 -1.09
CA LEU A 28 12.90 0.59 -0.83
C LEU A 28 13.40 0.12 0.55
N GLY A 29 12.52 0.03 1.55
CA GLY A 29 12.88 -0.53 2.86
C GLY A 29 13.33 -1.99 2.75
N ILE A 30 12.62 -2.81 1.99
CA ILE A 30 13.00 -4.20 1.67
C ILE A 30 14.31 -4.22 0.90
N PHE A 31 14.47 -3.32 -0.09
CA PHE A 31 15.68 -3.20 -0.90
C PHE A 31 16.92 -2.97 -0.04
N PHE A 32 16.91 -1.89 0.73
CA PHE A 32 18.06 -1.54 1.56
C PHE A 32 18.40 -2.61 2.59
N LYS A 33 17.38 -3.23 3.20
CA LYS A 33 17.62 -4.34 4.13
C LYS A 33 18.28 -5.53 3.43
N ALA A 34 17.78 -5.95 2.28
CA ALA A 34 18.32 -7.08 1.55
C ALA A 34 19.74 -6.79 1.01
N GLU A 35 19.98 -5.56 0.52
CA GLU A 35 21.31 -5.14 0.05
C GLU A 35 22.33 -5.12 1.19
N GLN A 36 21.97 -4.52 2.32
CA GLN A 36 22.87 -4.44 3.49
C GLN A 36 23.29 -5.81 4.02
N GLU A 37 22.37 -6.77 4.08
CA GLU A 37 22.65 -8.10 4.62
C GLU A 37 23.34 -9.03 3.61
N THR A 38 23.08 -8.86 2.32
CA THR A 38 23.56 -9.81 1.31
C THR A 38 24.70 -9.25 0.45
N GLY A 39 24.93 -7.94 0.48
CA GLY A 39 25.87 -7.25 -0.41
C GLY A 39 25.48 -7.32 -1.90
N SER A 40 24.23 -7.67 -2.23
CA SER A 40 23.80 -7.94 -3.60
C SER A 40 22.56 -7.16 -3.99
N VAL A 41 22.73 -6.22 -4.91
CA VAL A 41 21.63 -5.47 -5.56
C VAL A 41 20.65 -6.41 -6.28
N ALA A 42 21.14 -7.50 -6.87
CA ALA A 42 20.30 -8.47 -7.56
C ALA A 42 19.35 -9.19 -6.58
N ILE A 43 19.82 -9.57 -5.39
CA ILE A 43 18.99 -10.18 -4.34
C ILE A 43 18.00 -9.17 -3.79
N ALA A 44 18.41 -7.91 -3.60
CA ALA A 44 17.54 -6.83 -3.15
C ALA A 44 16.41 -6.57 -4.16
N GLY A 45 16.72 -6.50 -5.45
CA GLY A 45 15.73 -6.39 -6.51
C GLY A 45 14.77 -7.59 -6.55
N PHE A 46 15.29 -8.80 -6.36
CA PHE A 46 14.48 -10.02 -6.31
C PHE A 46 13.52 -10.03 -5.10
N ALA A 47 13.97 -9.57 -3.94
CA ALA A 47 13.11 -9.44 -2.75
C ALA A 47 11.93 -8.50 -2.98
N ILE A 48 12.14 -7.33 -3.63
CA ILE A 48 11.05 -6.42 -4.02
C ILE A 48 10.12 -7.10 -5.03
N GLY A 49 10.68 -7.78 -6.03
CA GLY A 49 9.94 -8.51 -7.03
C GLY A 49 9.01 -9.56 -6.41
N LEU A 50 9.49 -10.35 -5.47
CA LEU A 50 8.71 -11.33 -4.72
C LEU A 50 7.59 -10.68 -3.91
N ASN A 51 7.89 -9.57 -3.22
CA ASN A 51 6.90 -8.83 -2.46
C ASN A 51 5.78 -8.29 -3.36
N SER A 52 6.14 -7.67 -4.48
CA SER A 52 5.19 -7.09 -5.43
C SER A 52 4.34 -8.17 -6.11
N LEU A 53 4.95 -9.28 -6.52
CA LEU A 53 4.25 -10.42 -7.13
C LEU A 53 3.24 -11.02 -6.15
N ALA A 54 3.65 -11.31 -4.93
CA ALA A 54 2.79 -11.85 -3.89
C ALA A 54 1.63 -10.90 -3.56
N GLY A 55 1.92 -9.59 -3.49
CA GLY A 55 0.93 -8.54 -3.28
C GLY A 55 -0.12 -8.47 -4.39
N SER A 56 0.32 -8.56 -5.64
CA SER A 56 -0.56 -8.52 -6.82
C SER A 56 -1.45 -9.76 -6.90
N LEU A 57 -0.87 -10.95 -6.73
CA LEU A 57 -1.61 -12.22 -6.77
C LEU A 57 -2.69 -12.32 -5.69
N THR A 58 -2.47 -11.72 -4.53
CA THR A 58 -3.40 -11.78 -3.39
C THR A 58 -4.34 -10.57 -3.29
N ALA A 59 -4.17 -9.54 -4.13
CA ALA A 59 -4.98 -8.32 -4.09
C ALA A 59 -6.48 -8.59 -4.24
N GLY A 60 -6.85 -9.47 -5.17
CA GLY A 60 -8.25 -9.86 -5.39
C GLY A 60 -8.88 -10.58 -4.19
N ILE A 61 -8.11 -11.44 -3.51
CA ILE A 61 -8.57 -12.13 -2.30
C ILE A 61 -8.82 -11.12 -1.18
N ARG A 62 -7.89 -10.21 -0.95
CA ARG A 62 -8.01 -9.16 0.07
C ARG A 62 -9.17 -8.22 -0.20
N GLY A 63 -9.39 -7.84 -1.47
CA GLY A 63 -10.58 -7.09 -1.88
C GLY A 63 -11.87 -7.84 -1.57
N SER A 64 -11.94 -9.14 -1.90
CA SER A 64 -13.10 -9.98 -1.63
C SER A 64 -13.39 -10.15 -0.12
N VAL A 65 -12.36 -10.21 0.70
CA VAL A 65 -12.51 -10.23 2.16
C VAL A 65 -13.14 -8.93 2.66
N MET A 66 -12.70 -7.77 2.14
CA MET A 66 -13.31 -6.49 2.49
C MET A 66 -14.75 -6.36 2.01
N ASP A 67 -15.05 -6.84 0.80
CA ASP A 67 -16.40 -6.86 0.26
C ASP A 67 -17.35 -7.76 1.07
N ARG A 68 -16.81 -8.76 1.77
CA ARG A 68 -17.61 -9.69 2.58
C ARG A 68 -17.76 -9.27 4.03
N PHE A 69 -16.70 -8.76 4.66
CA PHE A 69 -16.64 -8.50 6.10
C PHE A 69 -16.60 -7.00 6.45
N GLY A 70 -16.66 -6.11 5.43
CA GLY A 70 -16.45 -4.68 5.62
C GLY A 70 -14.97 -4.35 5.83
N GLN A 71 -14.67 -3.06 6.04
CA GLN A 71 -13.28 -2.59 6.16
C GLN A 71 -12.70 -2.75 7.57
N LYS A 72 -13.54 -2.64 8.58
CA LYS A 72 -13.15 -2.55 9.99
C LYS A 72 -12.26 -3.71 10.46
N TRP A 73 -12.73 -4.95 10.30
CA TRP A 73 -12.03 -6.12 10.82
C TRP A 73 -10.78 -6.48 10.01
N PRO A 74 -10.82 -6.53 8.66
CA PRO A 74 -9.62 -6.81 7.88
C PRO A 74 -8.48 -5.82 8.14
N ILE A 75 -8.76 -4.52 8.24
CA ILE A 75 -7.73 -3.52 8.54
C ILE A 75 -7.15 -3.72 9.94
N ARG A 76 -8.00 -3.95 10.95
CA ARG A 76 -7.56 -4.14 12.34
C ARG A 76 -6.71 -5.39 12.57
N ILE A 77 -6.85 -6.40 11.73
CA ILE A 77 -6.06 -7.63 11.80
C ILE A 77 -4.80 -7.51 10.93
N LEU A 78 -4.96 -7.09 9.67
CA LEU A 78 -3.85 -7.06 8.72
C LEU A 78 -2.81 -5.98 9.05
N VAL A 79 -3.22 -4.81 9.57
CA VAL A 79 -2.28 -3.73 9.86
C VAL A 79 -1.29 -4.07 10.97
N PRO A 80 -1.70 -4.55 12.17
CA PRO A 80 -0.76 -4.97 13.19
C PRO A 80 0.11 -6.16 12.74
N MET A 81 -0.49 -7.14 12.04
CA MET A 81 0.24 -8.28 11.51
C MET A 81 1.32 -7.85 10.51
N TYR A 82 0.99 -6.96 9.60
CA TYR A 82 1.92 -6.43 8.61
C TYR A 82 3.04 -5.62 9.27
N SER A 83 2.70 -4.77 10.24
CA SER A 83 3.68 -4.01 11.01
C SER A 83 4.64 -4.92 11.79
N ALA A 84 4.12 -5.98 12.39
CA ALA A 84 4.94 -6.99 13.07
C ALA A 84 5.87 -7.73 12.10
N LEU A 85 5.40 -8.07 10.89
CA LEU A 85 6.23 -8.67 9.85
C LEU A 85 7.33 -7.73 9.34
N ILE A 86 7.08 -6.41 9.28
CA ILE A 86 8.13 -5.43 8.95
C ILE A 86 9.20 -5.41 10.05
N ILE A 87 8.81 -5.44 11.32
CA ILE A 87 9.77 -5.54 12.43
C ILE A 87 10.51 -6.88 12.38
N LEU A 88 9.83 -7.97 12.07
CA LEU A 88 10.46 -9.27 11.88
C LEU A 88 11.50 -9.23 10.75
N LEU A 89 11.16 -8.61 9.60
CA LEU A 89 12.10 -8.43 8.49
C LEU A 89 13.37 -7.69 8.96
N ASN A 90 13.23 -6.73 9.85
CA ASN A 90 14.35 -5.97 10.39
C ASN A 90 15.37 -6.83 11.17
N THR A 91 14.92 -7.92 11.76
CA THR A 91 15.78 -8.88 12.50
C THR A 91 16.36 -10.00 11.64
N MET A 92 15.95 -10.09 10.37
CA MET A 92 16.44 -11.16 9.48
C MET A 92 17.81 -10.80 8.91
N GLU A 93 18.75 -11.77 8.97
CA GLU A 93 20.12 -11.60 8.47
C GLU A 93 20.41 -12.54 7.28
N SER A 94 19.73 -13.68 7.19
CA SER A 94 19.98 -14.62 6.11
C SER A 94 19.21 -14.25 4.84
N ARG A 95 19.84 -14.48 3.69
CA ARG A 95 19.22 -14.30 2.37
C ARG A 95 17.84 -14.96 2.27
N GLN A 96 17.74 -16.20 2.73
CA GLN A 96 16.52 -16.99 2.60
C GLN A 96 15.39 -16.40 3.49
N SER A 97 15.71 -16.05 4.74
CA SER A 97 14.72 -15.46 5.64
C SER A 97 14.19 -14.11 5.16
N ILE A 98 15.06 -13.27 4.58
CA ILE A 98 14.67 -12.00 3.97
C ILE A 98 13.70 -12.22 2.80
N LEU A 99 14.04 -13.13 1.87
CA LEU A 99 13.18 -13.40 0.72
C LEU A 99 11.81 -13.97 1.12
N ILE A 100 11.79 -14.93 2.06
CA ILE A 100 10.55 -15.51 2.57
C ILE A 100 9.70 -14.45 3.27
N THR A 101 10.32 -13.63 4.13
CA THR A 101 9.59 -12.58 4.85
C THR A 101 9.06 -11.50 3.88
N ALA A 102 9.83 -11.12 2.86
CA ALA A 102 9.38 -10.20 1.81
C ALA A 102 8.17 -10.76 1.04
N PHE A 103 8.16 -12.04 0.73
CA PHE A 103 7.03 -12.71 0.09
C PHE A 103 5.79 -12.72 0.99
N ILE A 104 5.94 -13.05 2.27
CA ILE A 104 4.84 -13.05 3.26
C ILE A 104 4.29 -11.63 3.45
N LEU A 105 5.16 -10.61 3.48
CA LEU A 105 4.75 -9.21 3.50
C LEU A 105 3.86 -8.85 2.31
N GLY A 106 4.22 -9.31 1.10
CA GLY A 106 3.38 -9.11 -0.07
C GLY A 106 1.97 -9.70 0.10
N ILE A 107 1.88 -10.95 0.57
CA ILE A 107 0.60 -11.63 0.81
C ILE A 107 -0.25 -10.88 1.83
N SER A 108 0.36 -10.44 2.93
CA SER A 108 -0.31 -9.85 4.09
C SER A 108 -0.57 -8.35 3.99
N ALA A 109 -0.18 -7.71 2.88
CA ALA A 109 -0.28 -6.27 2.71
C ALA A 109 -1.71 -5.74 2.94
N PRO A 110 -1.97 -4.87 3.92
CA PRO A 110 -3.33 -4.39 4.19
C PRO A 110 -3.84 -3.52 3.04
N PRO A 111 -5.11 -3.63 2.62
CA PRO A 111 -5.64 -2.95 1.43
C PRO A 111 -5.99 -1.47 1.69
N ILE A 112 -5.07 -0.67 2.23
CA ILE A 112 -5.28 0.72 2.65
C ILE A 112 -5.77 1.59 1.49
N ASN A 113 -5.12 1.51 0.32
CA ASN A 113 -5.48 2.36 -0.82
C ASN A 113 -6.87 2.03 -1.38
N LEU A 114 -7.24 0.74 -1.37
CA LEU A 114 -8.57 0.29 -1.78
C LEU A 114 -9.66 0.69 -0.78
N SER A 115 -9.29 0.81 0.50
CA SER A 115 -10.24 1.15 1.58
C SER A 115 -10.65 2.61 1.57
N VAL A 116 -9.73 3.53 1.25
CA VAL A 116 -10.01 4.98 1.37
C VAL A 116 -10.93 5.49 0.27
N ARG A 117 -10.73 5.04 -0.97
CA ARG A 117 -11.42 5.60 -2.13
C ARG A 117 -12.96 5.46 -2.09
N PRO A 118 -13.54 4.32 -1.65
CA PRO A 118 -15.00 4.20 -1.50
C PRO A 118 -15.58 5.15 -0.44
N LEU A 119 -14.82 5.46 0.61
CA LEU A 119 -15.30 6.28 1.72
C LEU A 119 -15.63 7.72 1.34
N TRP A 120 -15.03 8.24 0.26
CA TRP A 120 -15.32 9.60 -0.20
C TRP A 120 -16.79 9.78 -0.58
N LYS A 121 -17.43 8.72 -1.14
CA LYS A 121 -18.86 8.76 -1.49
C LYS A 121 -19.77 8.98 -0.27
N ASP A 122 -19.34 8.47 0.89
CA ASP A 122 -20.15 8.53 2.12
C ASP A 122 -19.90 9.82 2.93
N ILE A 123 -18.82 10.57 2.57
CA ILE A 123 -18.36 11.73 3.36
C ILE A 123 -18.78 13.05 2.71
N VAL A 124 -18.83 13.11 1.37
CA VAL A 124 -19.10 14.34 0.64
C VAL A 124 -20.30 14.17 -0.30
N PRO A 125 -21.08 15.23 -0.53
CA PRO A 125 -22.12 15.25 -1.56
C PRO A 125 -21.56 14.99 -2.95
N ASP A 126 -22.36 14.48 -3.88
CA ASP A 126 -21.96 14.15 -5.25
C ASP A 126 -21.29 15.32 -6.00
N SER A 127 -21.75 16.56 -5.73
CA SER A 127 -21.17 17.79 -6.29
C SER A 127 -19.70 17.99 -5.94
N TYR A 128 -19.22 17.47 -4.81
CA TYR A 128 -17.83 17.57 -4.34
C TYR A 128 -17.00 16.30 -4.58
N LEU A 129 -17.61 15.22 -5.06
CA LEU A 129 -16.94 13.92 -5.20
C LEU A 129 -15.73 13.99 -6.13
N ARG A 130 -15.84 14.73 -7.25
CA ARG A 130 -14.71 14.94 -8.17
C ARG A 130 -13.53 15.64 -7.48
N THR A 131 -13.82 16.66 -6.67
CA THR A 131 -12.80 17.40 -5.92
C THR A 131 -12.17 16.52 -4.83
N ALA A 132 -12.98 15.70 -4.15
CA ALA A 132 -12.48 14.74 -3.15
C ALA A 132 -11.55 13.69 -3.78
N TYR A 133 -11.87 13.15 -4.94
CA TYR A 133 -10.99 12.23 -5.66
C TYR A 133 -9.70 12.90 -6.16
N ALA A 134 -9.77 14.16 -6.59
CA ALA A 134 -8.59 14.93 -6.96
C ALA A 134 -7.66 15.15 -5.75
N PHE A 135 -8.23 15.47 -4.59
CA PHE A 135 -7.50 15.58 -3.33
C PHE A 135 -6.87 14.25 -2.92
N ASP A 136 -7.62 13.15 -2.98
CA ASP A 136 -7.13 11.81 -2.70
C ASP A 136 -5.94 11.42 -3.58
N SER A 137 -6.04 11.69 -4.88
CA SER A 137 -4.97 11.44 -5.85
C SER A 137 -3.74 12.30 -5.58
N SER A 138 -3.92 13.57 -5.20
CA SER A 138 -2.83 14.47 -4.82
C SER A 138 -2.10 13.98 -3.57
N MET A 139 -2.83 13.48 -2.58
CA MET A 139 -2.23 12.86 -1.39
C MET A 139 -1.43 11.60 -1.76
N MET A 140 -1.96 10.74 -2.62
CA MET A 140 -1.22 9.54 -3.09
C MET A 140 0.06 9.93 -3.83
N SER A 141 -0.01 10.91 -4.73
CA SER A 141 1.17 11.41 -5.45
C SER A 141 2.20 12.00 -4.50
N SER A 142 1.77 12.74 -3.49
CA SER A 142 2.66 13.31 -2.47
C SER A 142 3.40 12.20 -1.70
N THR A 143 2.71 11.14 -1.28
CA THR A 143 3.37 10.03 -0.58
C THR A 143 4.34 9.29 -1.49
N SER A 144 4.07 9.18 -2.79
CA SER A 144 4.95 8.53 -3.77
C SER A 144 6.26 9.30 -3.99
N VAL A 145 6.27 10.60 -3.76
CA VAL A 145 7.49 11.44 -3.81
C VAL A 145 8.20 11.48 -2.46
N ILE A 146 7.46 11.71 -1.39
CA ILE A 146 8.02 11.87 -0.04
C ILE A 146 8.58 10.54 0.49
N GLY A 147 7.88 9.43 0.26
CA GLY A 147 8.26 8.12 0.80
C GLY A 147 9.65 7.67 0.42
N PRO A 148 10.02 7.61 -0.87
CA PRO A 148 11.37 7.26 -1.31
C PRO A 148 12.45 8.15 -0.70
N VAL A 149 12.21 9.46 -0.61
CA VAL A 149 13.16 10.41 -0.02
C VAL A 149 13.37 10.09 1.47
N VAL A 150 12.28 9.91 2.21
CA VAL A 150 12.34 9.63 3.65
C VAL A 150 13.03 8.30 3.92
N ILE A 151 12.65 7.23 3.23
CA ILE A 151 13.25 5.91 3.50
C ILE A 151 14.71 5.87 3.10
N THR A 152 15.12 6.52 2.01
CA THR A 152 16.52 6.61 1.61
C THR A 152 17.34 7.36 2.67
N ALA A 153 16.87 8.51 3.13
CA ALA A 153 17.54 9.27 4.18
C ALA A 153 17.67 8.47 5.49
N LEU A 154 16.63 7.73 5.87
CA LEU A 154 16.66 6.87 7.06
C LEU A 154 17.58 5.68 6.93
N SER A 155 17.62 5.04 5.74
CA SER A 155 18.46 3.87 5.49
C SER A 155 19.94 4.20 5.38
N LEU A 156 20.28 5.41 4.93
CA LEU A 156 21.65 5.93 4.91
C LEU A 156 22.11 6.47 6.28
N SER A 157 21.20 6.54 7.26
CA SER A 157 21.56 6.96 8.61
C SER A 157 22.42 5.90 9.33
N SER A 158 23.19 6.33 10.33
CA SER A 158 24.06 5.45 11.11
C SER A 158 23.33 4.47 12.05
N ARG A 159 22.00 4.36 11.95
CA ARG A 159 21.18 3.48 12.80
C ARG A 159 20.52 2.40 11.94
N PRO A 160 21.09 1.18 11.88
CA PRO A 160 20.50 0.05 11.16
C PRO A 160 19.08 -0.20 11.64
N GLY A 161 18.17 -0.50 10.71
CA GLY A 161 16.78 -0.84 11.03
C GLY A 161 15.85 0.32 11.36
N PHE A 162 16.34 1.56 11.48
CA PHE A 162 15.49 2.72 11.81
C PHE A 162 14.46 2.99 10.71
N GLY A 163 14.82 2.75 9.44
CA GLY A 163 13.92 2.89 8.30
C GLY A 163 12.72 1.94 8.37
N LEU A 164 12.96 0.64 8.58
CA LEU A 164 11.89 -0.36 8.70
C LEU A 164 11.03 -0.13 9.96
N GLY A 165 11.66 0.26 11.09
CA GLY A 165 10.93 0.64 12.30
C GLY A 165 9.98 1.81 12.07
N THR A 166 10.42 2.82 11.32
CA THR A 166 9.58 3.98 10.95
C THR A 166 8.41 3.53 10.06
N ILE A 167 8.64 2.68 9.06
CA ILE A 167 7.58 2.14 8.20
C ILE A 167 6.54 1.39 9.04
N ALA A 168 6.98 0.50 9.93
CA ALA A 168 6.09 -0.27 10.80
C ALA A 168 5.23 0.64 11.69
N THR A 169 5.83 1.66 12.27
CA THR A 169 5.15 2.63 13.14
C THR A 169 4.13 3.46 12.37
N LEU A 170 4.50 4.00 11.20
CA LEU A 170 3.59 4.77 10.34
C LEU A 170 2.42 3.92 9.85
N MET A 171 2.68 2.66 9.47
CA MET A 171 1.65 1.71 9.05
C MET A 171 0.69 1.42 10.19
N LEU A 172 1.20 1.14 11.39
CA LEU A 172 0.39 0.83 12.55
C LEU A 172 -0.48 2.02 12.96
N ILE A 173 0.11 3.20 13.13
CA ILE A 173 -0.61 4.42 13.52
C ILE A 173 -1.66 4.78 12.46
N GLY A 174 -1.26 4.90 11.19
CA GLY A 174 -2.17 5.31 10.13
C GLY A 174 -3.26 4.29 9.86
N GLY A 175 -2.94 3.00 9.82
CA GLY A 175 -3.93 1.95 9.57
C GLY A 175 -4.94 1.80 10.72
N ILE A 176 -4.48 1.88 11.97
CA ILE A 176 -5.40 1.86 13.13
C ILE A 176 -6.24 3.13 13.16
N ALA A 177 -5.62 4.32 12.96
CA ALA A 177 -6.37 5.58 12.89
C ALA A 177 -7.45 5.55 11.80
N LEU A 178 -7.13 5.03 10.61
CA LEU A 178 -8.10 4.84 9.52
C LEU A 178 -9.26 3.93 9.95
N SER A 179 -8.95 2.78 10.58
CA SER A 179 -9.97 1.81 11.03
C SER A 179 -10.89 2.34 12.12
N LEU A 180 -10.49 3.41 12.81
CA LEU A 180 -11.25 4.08 13.86
C LEU A 180 -12.07 5.27 13.33
N THR A 181 -11.87 5.67 12.07
CA THR A 181 -12.72 6.71 11.47
C THR A 181 -14.16 6.22 11.38
N PRO A 182 -15.17 7.08 11.64
CA PRO A 182 -16.58 6.71 11.49
C PRO A 182 -16.88 6.15 10.10
N ALA A 183 -16.36 6.79 9.06
CA ALA A 183 -16.52 6.37 7.67
C ALA A 183 -16.05 4.92 7.42
N SER A 184 -14.87 4.54 7.92
CA SER A 184 -14.35 3.16 7.75
C SER A 184 -15.04 2.16 8.67
N ARG A 185 -15.43 2.60 9.88
CA ARG A 185 -16.06 1.72 10.87
C ARG A 185 -17.45 1.29 10.47
N ASP A 186 -18.21 2.22 9.90
CA ASP A 186 -19.62 2.06 9.61
C ASP A 186 -19.86 1.74 8.12
N TRP A 187 -18.76 1.62 7.33
CA TRP A 187 -18.81 1.27 5.91
C TRP A 187 -19.38 -0.13 5.69
N ILE A 188 -20.41 -0.19 4.86
CA ILE A 188 -21.08 -1.43 4.46
C ILE A 188 -20.81 -1.66 2.97
N PRO A 189 -20.32 -2.86 2.58
CA PRO A 189 -20.09 -3.16 1.18
C PRO A 189 -21.39 -3.08 0.36
N GLU A 190 -21.35 -2.49 -0.82
CA GLU A 190 -22.45 -2.54 -1.76
C GLU A 190 -22.74 -3.99 -2.14
N LYS A 191 -24.02 -4.40 -2.11
CA LYS A 191 -24.42 -5.76 -2.52
C LYS A 191 -24.00 -5.98 -3.97
N LYS A 192 -23.16 -6.99 -4.22
CA LYS A 192 -22.75 -7.39 -5.58
C LYS A 192 -23.99 -7.68 -6.40
N GLN A 193 -24.21 -6.95 -7.50
CA GLN A 193 -25.18 -7.34 -8.51
C GLN A 193 -24.72 -8.65 -9.16
N LYS A 194 -25.64 -9.61 -9.36
CA LYS A 194 -25.34 -10.94 -9.90
C LYS A 194 -24.61 -10.94 -11.26
N ASP A 195 -24.64 -9.84 -11.98
CA ASP A 195 -24.01 -9.69 -13.32
C ASP A 195 -22.50 -9.42 -13.28
N GLN A 196 -21.93 -9.06 -12.11
CA GLN A 196 -20.48 -8.79 -12.00
C GLN A 196 -19.59 -10.04 -12.11
N GLN A 197 -20.17 -11.25 -12.11
CA GLN A 197 -19.37 -12.49 -12.20
C GLN A 197 -18.69 -12.72 -13.56
N ARG A 198 -19.01 -11.93 -14.59
CA ARG A 198 -18.44 -12.06 -15.95
C ARG A 198 -17.38 -11.04 -16.33
N LEU A 199 -16.92 -10.20 -15.40
CA LEU A 199 -15.92 -9.16 -15.68
C LEU A 199 -14.63 -9.72 -16.30
N TRP A 200 -14.18 -10.89 -15.86
CA TRP A 200 -13.00 -11.57 -16.42
C TRP A 200 -13.15 -12.01 -17.89
N LYS A 201 -14.37 -12.11 -18.39
CA LYS A 201 -14.67 -12.47 -19.79
C LYS A 201 -14.84 -11.24 -20.69
N ASP A 202 -14.88 -10.04 -20.12
CA ASP A 202 -14.99 -8.81 -20.87
C ASP A 202 -13.64 -8.46 -21.51
N ARG A 203 -13.64 -8.34 -22.86
CA ARG A 203 -12.46 -7.98 -23.63
C ARG A 203 -11.86 -6.64 -23.22
N ALA A 204 -12.70 -5.67 -22.83
CA ALA A 204 -12.22 -4.37 -22.37
C ALA A 204 -11.39 -4.49 -21.08
N ILE A 205 -11.84 -5.33 -20.14
CA ILE A 205 -11.12 -5.57 -18.89
C ILE A 205 -9.82 -6.35 -19.15
N GLN A 206 -9.86 -7.36 -20.03
CA GLN A 206 -8.64 -8.08 -20.42
C GLN A 206 -7.60 -7.15 -21.06
N LEU A 207 -8.03 -6.23 -21.93
CA LEU A 207 -7.15 -5.23 -22.55
C LEU A 207 -6.57 -4.27 -21.51
N LEU A 208 -7.38 -3.77 -20.57
CA LEU A 208 -6.90 -2.91 -19.48
C LEU A 208 -5.89 -3.62 -18.57
N MET A 209 -6.10 -4.92 -18.31
CA MET A 209 -5.13 -5.72 -17.53
C MET A 209 -3.82 -5.89 -18.30
N PHE A 210 -3.91 -6.12 -19.61
CA PHE A 210 -2.73 -6.25 -20.48
C PHE A 210 -1.96 -4.92 -20.55
N GLU A 211 -2.66 -3.82 -20.74
CA GLU A 211 -2.10 -2.46 -20.71
C GLU A 211 -1.41 -2.17 -19.37
N GLY A 212 -2.06 -2.52 -18.24
CA GLY A 212 -1.48 -2.38 -16.90
C GLY A 212 -0.18 -3.17 -16.73
N CYS A 213 -0.07 -4.37 -17.31
CA CYS A 213 1.16 -5.16 -17.31
C CYS A 213 2.28 -4.47 -18.11
N PHE A 214 1.97 -3.90 -19.28
CA PHE A 214 2.97 -3.17 -20.09
C PHE A 214 3.44 -1.90 -19.42
N ILE A 215 2.54 -1.14 -18.84
CA ILE A 215 2.89 0.07 -18.08
C ILE A 215 3.80 -0.31 -16.90
N GLY A 216 3.45 -1.37 -16.15
CA GLY A 216 4.26 -1.86 -15.04
C GLY A 216 5.65 -2.32 -15.47
N PHE A 217 5.75 -3.03 -16.60
CA PHE A 217 7.02 -3.43 -17.19
C PHE A 217 7.85 -2.22 -17.64
N GLY A 218 7.23 -1.25 -18.33
CA GLY A 218 7.87 -0.01 -18.76
C GLY A 218 8.43 0.81 -17.58
N TRP A 219 7.69 0.93 -16.50
CA TRP A 219 8.16 1.54 -15.25
C TRP A 219 9.35 0.78 -14.65
N GLY A 220 9.32 -0.54 -14.65
CA GLY A 220 10.44 -1.37 -14.18
C GLY A 220 11.71 -1.13 -14.98
N VAL A 221 11.61 -1.09 -16.31
CA VAL A 221 12.75 -0.81 -17.21
C VAL A 221 13.28 0.61 -17.01
N LEU A 222 12.41 1.61 -16.90
CA LEU A 222 12.81 3.00 -16.64
C LEU A 222 13.56 3.12 -15.30
N MET A 223 13.11 2.46 -14.25
CA MET A 223 13.79 2.48 -12.95
C MET A 223 15.18 1.84 -13.01
N LEU A 224 15.38 0.80 -13.82
CA LEU A 224 16.70 0.17 -14.01
C LEU A 224 17.71 1.12 -14.68
N GLN A 225 17.26 2.07 -15.52
CA GLN A 225 18.16 3.03 -16.18
C GLN A 225 18.72 4.10 -15.21
N PHE A 226 18.08 4.32 -14.07
CA PHE A 226 18.54 5.28 -13.06
C PHE A 226 19.37 4.63 -11.93
N LEU A 227 19.61 3.32 -11.99
CA LEU A 227 20.57 2.68 -11.08
C LEU A 227 21.99 3.00 -11.57
N PRO A 228 22.85 3.62 -10.76
CA PRO A 228 24.26 3.77 -11.09
C PRO A 228 24.87 2.36 -11.21
N LEU A 229 25.53 2.10 -12.37
CA LEU A 229 26.35 0.92 -12.61
C LEU A 229 27.58 0.93 -11.72
#